data_86e6b655ef2b0cc4b6653e8028faa77d
#
_entry.id   86e6b655ef2b0cc4b6653e8028faa77d
#
_cell.length_a   1.000
_cell.length_b   1.000
_cell.length_c   1.000
_cell.angle_alpha   90.00
_cell.angle_beta   90.00
_cell.angle_gamma   90.00
#
_symmetry.space_group_name_H-M   'P 1'
#
loop_
_entity.id
_entity.type
_entity.pdbx_description
1 polymer ?
#
loop_
_entity_poly.entity_id
_entity_poly.type
_entity_poly.pdbx_seq_one_letter_code
_entity_poly.pdbx_strand_id
1 'polypeptide(L)'
;LELLRTRAQLADWRRRLPPRQLHFVPTMGAVHQGHQQLIRRAAEPRSNGVPSVIVSVFVNPLQFGRGEDFDRYPRDLDRDGDLAAEAGAQALFAPSLDEMFPQGEAEITRILPPASLGDRLCGLSRPGHFEGVATIVCRLLALVRPQRLVMGEKDWQQLVILRRVVADLGLNVILEGCATVRGPDSLACSSRNRYLSQAEAATAAVLPQALAQAALDSRSDPGAAGLIFAVRARLEAAGLRPDYVELVRAHNLAPLQRVEGLALLAAAAYCGPSRLIDHVFLMTRAPIVAIDGPAGAGKSTVTQALAKRLGLLYLDTGAMYRALTWWVREQGVDPADAAAIAPLLQDLDLRLLGGVDGEQQVLINGHDVSTAIRSPEVTALVSTVAAHGCVREALTSQQRAMGARGGLVAEGRDIGTAVFPDAECKVFLTATVAERARRRALDLEQRGFSVPPLAELEAAIAERDRLDSSREVAPLLQAEDAAVVITDGLTIDEVIAVLEDHFRARVPEDAWPGPAAAGEGSDLLG
;
A
#
# COMPACT_ATOMS: atom_id res chain seq x y z
N LEU A 1 21.19 11.55 -21.08
CA LEU A 1 21.57 10.61 -20.03
C LEU A 1 23.06 10.75 -19.71
N GLU A 2 23.42 10.97 -18.43
CA GLU A 2 24.82 11.04 -17.99
C GLU A 2 25.29 9.65 -17.53
N LEU A 3 26.41 9.14 -18.11
CA LEU A 3 26.98 7.85 -17.72
C LEU A 3 28.00 8.05 -16.60
N LEU A 4 27.75 7.42 -15.45
CA LEU A 4 28.58 7.47 -14.25
C LEU A 4 29.20 6.10 -14.00
N ARG A 5 30.54 6.04 -14.01
CA ARG A 5 31.28 4.75 -13.86
C ARG A 5 31.95 4.60 -12.48
N THR A 6 32.13 5.71 -11.77
CA THR A 6 32.82 5.69 -10.47
C THR A 6 31.96 6.32 -9.37
N ARG A 7 32.26 5.95 -8.12
CA ARG A 7 31.62 6.56 -6.92
C ARG A 7 31.88 8.05 -6.83
N ALA A 8 33.01 8.52 -7.31
CA ALA A 8 33.35 9.94 -7.37
C ALA A 8 32.42 10.69 -8.34
N GLN A 9 32.24 10.17 -9.56
CA GLN A 9 31.32 10.74 -10.54
C GLN A 9 29.88 10.76 -10.02
N LEU A 10 29.44 9.69 -9.36
CA LEU A 10 28.11 9.63 -8.73
C LEU A 10 27.97 10.71 -7.64
N ALA A 11 28.97 10.88 -6.78
CA ALA A 11 28.95 11.88 -5.72
C ALA A 11 28.90 13.31 -6.31
N ASP A 12 29.67 13.57 -7.39
CA ASP A 12 29.67 14.86 -8.10
C ASP A 12 28.33 15.14 -8.76
N TRP A 13 27.75 14.17 -9.43
CA TRP A 13 26.44 14.30 -10.06
C TRP A 13 25.36 14.62 -9.00
N ARG A 14 25.35 13.88 -7.86
CA ARG A 14 24.40 14.11 -6.77
C ARG A 14 24.49 15.52 -6.16
N ARG A 15 25.70 16.10 -6.02
CA ARG A 15 25.88 17.47 -5.49
C ARG A 15 25.22 18.55 -6.34
N ARG A 16 24.97 18.27 -7.60
CA ARG A 16 24.28 19.19 -8.54
C ARG A 16 22.76 19.12 -8.42
N LEU A 17 22.22 18.14 -7.70
CA LEU A 17 20.77 17.92 -7.60
C LEU A 17 20.17 18.62 -6.36
N PRO A 18 18.89 19.03 -6.45
CA PRO A 18 18.13 19.45 -5.26
C PRO A 18 18.05 18.33 -4.22
N PRO A 19 18.11 18.65 -2.90
CA PRO A 19 18.23 17.63 -1.85
C PRO A 19 17.07 16.63 -1.73
N ARG A 20 15.93 16.86 -2.38
CA ARG A 20 14.68 16.12 -2.12
C ARG A 20 13.99 15.55 -3.35
N GLN A 21 14.71 15.25 -4.43
CA GLN A 21 14.07 14.82 -5.68
C GLN A 21 14.83 13.71 -6.42
N LEU A 22 15.51 12.82 -5.70
CA LEU A 22 16.23 11.73 -6.33
C LEU A 22 15.48 10.42 -6.18
N HIS A 23 15.06 9.83 -7.31
CA HIS A 23 14.48 8.50 -7.41
C HIS A 23 15.47 7.52 -8.05
N PHE A 24 15.45 6.29 -7.59
CA PHE A 24 16.42 5.28 -7.99
C PHE A 24 15.73 3.99 -8.48
N VAL A 25 16.23 3.47 -9.60
CA VAL A 25 15.80 2.19 -10.17
C VAL A 25 17.04 1.29 -10.30
N PRO A 26 17.23 0.28 -9.41
CA PRO A 26 18.33 -0.66 -9.53
C PRO A 26 18.02 -1.72 -10.57
N THR A 27 18.98 -1.98 -11.46
CA THR A 27 18.91 -3.05 -12.45
C THR A 27 20.25 -3.78 -12.56
N MET A 28 20.21 -4.97 -13.15
CA MET A 28 21.43 -5.68 -13.58
C MET A 28 21.74 -5.44 -15.06
N GLY A 29 21.05 -4.52 -15.72
CA GLY A 29 21.07 -4.34 -17.16
C GLY A 29 20.09 -5.25 -17.90
N ALA A 30 20.31 -5.43 -19.21
CA ALA A 30 19.37 -6.07 -20.12
C ALA A 30 17.97 -5.44 -20.01
N VAL A 31 17.93 -4.10 -20.07
CA VAL A 31 16.72 -3.28 -19.91
C VAL A 31 15.64 -3.74 -20.87
N HIS A 32 14.42 -3.87 -20.37
CA HIS A 32 13.22 -4.28 -21.11
C HIS A 32 12.01 -3.45 -20.66
N GLN A 33 10.85 -3.64 -21.27
CA GLN A 33 9.62 -2.88 -20.99
C GLN A 33 9.27 -2.80 -19.50
N GLY A 34 9.49 -3.88 -18.73
CA GLY A 34 9.31 -3.87 -17.28
C GLY A 34 10.20 -2.82 -16.60
N HIS A 35 11.50 -2.79 -16.91
CA HIS A 35 12.41 -1.77 -16.38
C HIS A 35 12.06 -0.36 -16.85
N GLN A 36 11.67 -0.17 -18.13
CA GLN A 36 11.22 1.13 -18.61
C GLN A 36 9.99 1.64 -17.86
N GLN A 37 9.06 0.74 -17.48
CA GLN A 37 7.90 1.14 -16.67
C GLN A 37 8.31 1.61 -15.27
N LEU A 38 9.27 0.94 -14.61
CA LEU A 38 9.82 1.40 -13.33
C LEU A 38 10.46 2.79 -13.45
N ILE A 39 11.20 3.03 -14.53
CA ILE A 39 11.86 4.32 -14.78
C ILE A 39 10.82 5.42 -15.05
N ARG A 40 9.77 5.16 -15.85
CA ARG A 40 8.67 6.09 -16.08
C ARG A 40 7.96 6.43 -14.77
N ARG A 41 7.66 5.42 -13.94
CA ARG A 41 7.07 5.62 -12.61
C ARG A 41 7.98 6.48 -11.71
N ALA A 42 9.28 6.23 -11.75
CA ALA A 42 10.25 7.04 -11.02
C ALA A 42 10.30 8.50 -11.51
N ALA A 43 10.03 8.75 -12.81
CA ALA A 43 10.05 10.07 -13.42
C ALA A 43 8.72 10.84 -13.30
N GLU A 44 7.65 10.23 -12.80
CA GLU A 44 6.35 10.89 -12.62
C GLU A 44 6.48 12.10 -11.70
N PRO A 45 5.89 13.26 -12.09
CA PRO A 45 5.83 14.44 -11.22
C PRO A 45 5.13 14.12 -9.88
N ARG A 46 5.66 14.66 -8.80
CA ARG A 46 5.11 14.52 -7.44
C ARG A 46 4.69 15.89 -6.91
N SER A 47 4.03 15.94 -5.75
CA SER A 47 3.63 17.20 -5.10
C SER A 47 4.79 18.18 -4.88
N ASN A 48 6.01 17.65 -4.70
CA ASN A 48 7.24 18.42 -4.51
C ASN A 48 8.04 18.68 -5.82
N GLY A 49 7.47 18.40 -7.00
CA GLY A 49 8.04 18.68 -8.32
C GLY A 49 8.42 17.44 -9.13
N VAL A 50 9.21 17.66 -10.19
CA VAL A 50 9.69 16.58 -11.06
C VAL A 50 10.97 16.00 -10.48
N PRO A 51 11.01 14.69 -10.19
CA PRO A 51 12.19 14.05 -9.62
C PRO A 51 13.32 13.89 -10.64
N SER A 52 14.56 13.85 -10.14
CA SER A 52 15.71 13.33 -10.89
C SER A 52 15.73 11.82 -10.78
N VAL A 53 15.94 11.12 -11.89
CA VAL A 53 15.95 9.66 -11.92
C VAL A 53 17.33 9.14 -12.27
N ILE A 54 17.86 8.27 -11.43
CA ILE A 54 19.09 7.50 -11.67
C ILE A 54 18.76 6.01 -11.76
N VAL A 55 19.35 5.36 -12.76
CA VAL A 55 19.27 3.89 -12.93
C VAL A 55 20.65 3.32 -12.66
N SER A 56 20.76 2.19 -11.95
CA SER A 56 22.01 1.44 -11.93
C SER A 56 21.97 0.26 -12.88
N VAL A 57 23.11 -0.01 -13.51
CA VAL A 57 23.38 -1.25 -14.25
C VAL A 57 24.59 -1.93 -13.61
N PHE A 58 24.31 -2.94 -12.78
CA PHE A 58 25.35 -3.70 -12.10
C PHE A 58 24.95 -5.17 -11.95
N VAL A 59 25.65 -6.06 -12.67
CA VAL A 59 25.46 -7.51 -12.55
C VAL A 59 26.14 -7.96 -11.26
N ASN A 60 25.33 -8.20 -10.23
CA ASN A 60 25.79 -8.48 -8.88
C ASN A 60 26.24 -9.96 -8.73
N PRO A 61 27.52 -10.28 -8.58
CA PRO A 61 27.95 -11.66 -8.45
C PRO A 61 27.44 -12.35 -7.18
N LEU A 62 27.18 -11.60 -6.12
CA LEU A 62 26.79 -12.13 -4.81
C LEU A 62 25.41 -12.83 -4.81
N GLN A 63 24.57 -12.55 -5.79
CA GLN A 63 23.21 -13.12 -5.87
C GLN A 63 23.09 -14.31 -6.83
N PHE A 64 24.19 -14.71 -7.47
CA PHE A 64 24.20 -15.87 -8.36
C PHE A 64 24.79 -17.09 -7.65
N GLY A 65 24.07 -18.20 -7.71
CA GLY A 65 24.55 -19.49 -7.26
C GLY A 65 25.50 -20.17 -8.26
N ARG A 66 26.17 -21.25 -7.83
CA ARG A 66 26.99 -22.04 -8.73
C ARG A 66 26.16 -22.62 -9.88
N GLY A 67 26.61 -22.35 -11.13
CA GLY A 67 25.91 -22.83 -12.34
C GLY A 67 24.74 -21.98 -12.80
N GLU A 68 24.46 -20.86 -12.15
CA GLU A 68 23.51 -19.87 -12.66
C GLU A 68 24.12 -19.06 -13.82
N ASP A 69 23.33 -18.18 -14.43
CA ASP A 69 23.61 -17.50 -15.69
C ASP A 69 24.51 -16.25 -15.57
N PHE A 70 25.32 -16.11 -14.51
CA PHE A 70 26.15 -14.92 -14.26
C PHE A 70 27.08 -14.57 -15.46
N ASP A 71 27.81 -15.56 -15.99
CA ASP A 71 28.74 -15.33 -17.11
C ASP A 71 28.02 -15.05 -18.42
N ARG A 72 26.82 -15.58 -18.59
CA ARG A 72 25.99 -15.45 -19.79
C ARG A 72 24.99 -14.30 -19.67
N TYR A 73 24.92 -13.63 -18.51
CA TYR A 73 23.98 -12.55 -18.31
C TYR A 73 24.22 -11.42 -19.33
N PRO A 74 23.18 -10.97 -20.05
CA PRO A 74 23.36 -10.02 -21.15
C PRO A 74 23.92 -8.69 -20.65
N ARG A 75 24.93 -8.15 -21.34
CA ARG A 75 25.59 -6.89 -21.03
C ARG A 75 25.65 -6.04 -22.31
N ASP A 76 24.79 -5.06 -22.41
CA ASP A 76 24.72 -4.10 -23.52
C ASP A 76 24.42 -2.72 -22.94
N LEU A 77 25.49 -2.06 -22.46
CA LEU A 77 25.37 -0.82 -21.70
C LEU A 77 24.84 0.34 -22.54
N ASP A 78 25.18 0.39 -23.83
CA ASP A 78 24.74 1.47 -24.73
C ASP A 78 23.22 1.37 -24.94
N ARG A 79 22.74 0.18 -25.28
CA ARG A 79 21.31 -0.10 -25.41
C ARG A 79 20.54 0.13 -24.10
N ASP A 80 21.10 -0.32 -22.97
CA ASP A 80 20.48 -0.12 -21.66
C ASP A 80 20.38 1.38 -21.34
N GLY A 81 21.41 2.17 -21.71
CA GLY A 81 21.41 3.62 -21.58
C GLY A 81 20.35 4.29 -22.43
N ASP A 82 20.23 3.92 -23.70
CA ASP A 82 19.22 4.48 -24.62
C ASP A 82 17.80 4.22 -24.10
N LEU A 83 17.49 2.96 -23.71
CA LEU A 83 16.18 2.59 -23.18
C LEU A 83 15.86 3.28 -21.84
N ALA A 84 16.88 3.49 -20.99
CA ALA A 84 16.71 4.21 -19.75
C ALA A 84 16.46 5.72 -19.99
N ALA A 85 17.16 6.32 -20.94
CA ALA A 85 16.97 7.72 -21.35
C ALA A 85 15.55 7.96 -21.91
N GLU A 86 15.10 7.10 -22.82
CA GLU A 86 13.74 7.12 -23.38
C GLU A 86 12.65 7.05 -22.28
N ALA A 87 12.92 6.31 -21.21
CA ALA A 87 11.99 6.16 -20.10
C ALA A 87 12.04 7.32 -19.08
N GLY A 88 13.01 8.27 -19.22
CA GLY A 88 13.10 9.47 -18.39
C GLY A 88 14.25 9.49 -17.37
N ALA A 89 15.20 8.58 -17.44
CA ALA A 89 16.39 8.62 -16.59
C ALA A 89 17.34 9.75 -17.02
N GLN A 90 17.91 10.47 -16.04
CA GLN A 90 18.93 11.50 -16.27
C GLN A 90 20.34 10.96 -16.11
N ALA A 91 20.54 9.93 -15.29
CA ALA A 91 21.85 9.30 -15.11
C ALA A 91 21.77 7.78 -15.10
N LEU A 92 22.83 7.16 -15.60
CA LEU A 92 23.08 5.72 -15.55
C LEU A 92 24.35 5.46 -14.73
N PHE A 93 24.21 4.80 -13.57
CA PHE A 93 25.35 4.39 -12.77
C PHE A 93 25.75 2.96 -13.10
N ALA A 94 26.87 2.81 -13.79
CA ALA A 94 27.41 1.52 -14.25
C ALA A 94 28.82 1.29 -13.69
N PRO A 95 28.95 1.01 -12.37
CA PRO A 95 30.25 0.82 -11.74
C PRO A 95 30.87 -0.52 -12.11
N SER A 96 32.21 -0.58 -12.07
CA SER A 96 32.96 -1.84 -12.14
C SER A 96 32.85 -2.63 -10.84
N LEU A 97 33.30 -3.90 -10.86
CA LEU A 97 33.41 -4.71 -9.65
C LEU A 97 34.33 -4.06 -8.61
N ASP A 98 35.46 -3.49 -9.03
CA ASP A 98 36.40 -2.81 -8.13
C ASP A 98 35.81 -1.56 -7.48
N GLU A 99 34.94 -0.84 -8.19
CA GLU A 99 34.19 0.28 -7.61
C GLU A 99 33.17 -0.19 -6.56
N MET A 100 32.54 -1.33 -6.80
CA MET A 100 31.56 -1.89 -5.86
C MET A 100 32.21 -2.70 -4.75
N PHE A 101 33.35 -3.33 -4.99
CA PHE A 101 34.04 -4.20 -4.04
C PHE A 101 35.57 -3.89 -3.99
N PRO A 102 35.97 -2.70 -3.48
CA PRO A 102 37.37 -2.26 -3.54
C PRO A 102 38.35 -3.11 -2.73
N GLN A 103 37.86 -3.95 -1.82
CA GLN A 103 38.64 -4.92 -1.06
C GLN A 103 38.42 -6.37 -1.56
N GLY A 104 37.68 -6.52 -2.69
CA GLY A 104 37.23 -7.82 -3.19
C GLY A 104 35.90 -8.29 -2.58
N GLU A 105 35.26 -9.21 -3.26
CA GLU A 105 33.91 -9.71 -2.90
C GLU A 105 33.86 -10.47 -1.56
N ALA A 106 35.02 -11.05 -1.13
CA ALA A 106 35.10 -11.80 0.10
C ALA A 106 35.17 -10.91 1.35
N GLU A 107 35.62 -9.66 1.20
CA GLU A 107 35.95 -8.76 2.31
C GLU A 107 34.88 -7.68 2.52
N ILE A 108 33.64 -7.89 2.05
CA ILE A 108 32.56 -6.91 2.24
C ILE A 108 31.67 -7.26 3.43
N THR A 109 31.12 -6.24 4.05
CA THR A 109 30.03 -6.40 5.03
C THR A 109 28.81 -6.99 4.33
N ARG A 110 28.26 -8.08 4.86
CA ARG A 110 27.06 -8.76 4.36
C ARG A 110 25.83 -8.34 5.16
N ILE A 111 24.70 -8.28 4.49
CA ILE A 111 23.40 -8.05 5.12
C ILE A 111 22.57 -9.31 4.95
N LEU A 112 22.38 -10.01 6.08
CA LEU A 112 21.62 -11.26 6.14
C LEU A 112 20.17 -10.95 6.52
N PRO A 113 19.20 -11.14 5.62
CA PRO A 113 17.79 -11.01 5.95
C PRO A 113 17.33 -12.08 6.94
N PRO A 114 16.23 -11.85 7.71
CA PRO A 114 15.67 -12.89 8.57
C PRO A 114 15.35 -14.17 7.81
N ALA A 115 15.75 -15.33 8.37
CA ALA A 115 15.51 -16.64 7.77
C ALA A 115 14.02 -16.90 7.43
N SER A 116 13.11 -16.35 8.24
CA SER A 116 11.67 -16.42 7.99
C SER A 116 11.23 -15.79 6.65
N LEU A 117 12.05 -14.93 6.06
CA LEU A 117 11.82 -14.31 4.75
C LEU A 117 12.79 -14.83 3.69
N GLY A 118 14.07 -15.03 4.05
CA GLY A 118 15.15 -15.40 3.15
C GLY A 118 15.15 -16.89 2.78
N ASP A 119 14.75 -17.77 3.69
CA ASP A 119 14.83 -19.23 3.52
C ASP A 119 13.46 -19.84 3.13
N ARG A 120 12.70 -19.14 2.29
CA ARG A 120 11.41 -19.57 1.75
C ARG A 120 11.36 -19.35 0.25
N LEU A 121 10.38 -19.97 -0.42
CA LEU A 121 10.13 -19.76 -1.85
C LEU A 121 11.45 -19.84 -2.66
N CYS A 122 11.84 -18.75 -3.34
CA CYS A 122 13.09 -18.69 -4.09
C CYS A 122 14.34 -18.91 -3.23
N GLY A 123 14.33 -18.56 -1.95
CA GLY A 123 15.48 -18.72 -1.07
C GLY A 123 15.83 -20.17 -0.77
N LEU A 124 14.84 -21.07 -0.74
CA LEU A 124 15.07 -22.50 -0.61
C LEU A 124 15.86 -23.08 -1.79
N SER A 125 15.50 -22.66 -3.01
CA SER A 125 16.15 -23.14 -4.25
C SER A 125 17.44 -22.41 -4.56
N ARG A 126 17.67 -21.24 -3.95
CA ARG A 126 18.81 -20.35 -4.21
C ARG A 126 19.45 -19.87 -2.91
N PRO A 127 20.13 -20.75 -2.15
CA PRO A 127 20.78 -20.36 -0.89
C PRO A 127 21.76 -19.19 -1.09
N GLY A 128 21.72 -18.19 -0.19
CA GLY A 128 22.54 -16.97 -0.27
C GLY A 128 22.07 -15.89 -1.24
N HIS A 129 21.10 -16.18 -2.11
CA HIS A 129 20.59 -15.21 -3.08
C HIS A 129 20.14 -13.90 -2.44
N PHE A 130 19.29 -13.97 -1.42
CA PHE A 130 18.73 -12.78 -0.78
C PHE A 130 19.71 -12.05 0.14
N GLU A 131 20.73 -12.74 0.67
CA GLU A 131 21.89 -12.09 1.29
C GLU A 131 22.64 -11.24 0.26
N GLY A 132 22.91 -11.79 -0.93
CA GLY A 132 23.53 -11.06 -2.03
C GLY A 132 22.71 -9.86 -2.49
N VAL A 133 21.39 -10.01 -2.62
CA VAL A 133 20.48 -8.92 -2.99
C VAL A 133 20.43 -7.82 -1.93
N ALA A 134 20.22 -8.18 -0.66
CA ALA A 134 20.16 -7.22 0.44
C ALA A 134 21.46 -6.42 0.56
N THR A 135 22.58 -7.11 0.48
CA THR A 135 23.92 -6.51 0.55
C THR A 135 24.14 -5.48 -0.56
N ILE A 136 23.85 -5.82 -1.81
CA ILE A 136 24.12 -4.91 -2.93
C ILE A 136 23.15 -3.74 -2.96
N VAL A 137 21.86 -3.97 -2.68
CA VAL A 137 20.87 -2.90 -2.67
C VAL A 137 21.15 -1.90 -1.56
N CYS A 138 21.48 -2.35 -0.35
CA CYS A 138 21.88 -1.45 0.74
C CYS A 138 23.14 -0.65 0.39
N ARG A 139 24.14 -1.28 -0.26
CA ARG A 139 25.32 -0.56 -0.73
C ARG A 139 24.97 0.50 -1.77
N LEU A 140 24.12 0.18 -2.73
CA LEU A 140 23.63 1.13 -3.72
C LEU A 140 22.83 2.27 -3.05
N LEU A 141 21.96 1.97 -2.08
CA LEU A 141 21.23 2.97 -1.32
C LEU A 141 22.18 3.92 -0.54
N ALA A 142 23.24 3.38 0.06
CA ALA A 142 24.24 4.20 0.76
C ALA A 142 25.02 5.12 -0.20
N LEU A 143 25.28 4.69 -1.43
CA LEU A 143 25.97 5.47 -2.46
C LEU A 143 25.04 6.50 -3.12
N VAL A 144 23.88 6.07 -3.59
CA VAL A 144 22.89 6.89 -4.31
C VAL A 144 22.15 7.84 -3.35
N ARG A 145 21.78 7.36 -2.17
CA ARG A 145 20.95 8.05 -1.15
C ARG A 145 19.68 8.65 -1.76
N PRO A 146 18.85 7.84 -2.39
CA PRO A 146 17.61 8.31 -2.99
C PRO A 146 16.55 8.55 -1.91
N GLN A 147 15.53 9.34 -2.23
CA GLN A 147 14.31 9.40 -1.42
C GLN A 147 13.39 8.22 -1.71
N ARG A 148 13.40 7.74 -2.96
CA ARG A 148 12.53 6.67 -3.41
C ARG A 148 13.31 5.64 -4.18
N LEU A 149 13.08 4.38 -3.83
CA LEU A 149 13.57 3.18 -4.53
C LEU A 149 12.38 2.54 -5.23
N VAL A 150 12.41 2.49 -6.56
CA VAL A 150 11.30 1.94 -7.37
C VAL A 150 11.67 0.57 -7.88
N MET A 151 10.84 -0.44 -7.60
CA MET A 151 11.09 -1.84 -7.95
C MET A 151 9.83 -2.54 -8.44
N GLY A 152 9.98 -3.60 -9.25
CA GLY A 152 8.85 -4.38 -9.76
C GLY A 152 8.26 -5.34 -8.72
N GLU A 153 6.94 -5.44 -8.67
CA GLU A 153 6.21 -6.38 -7.83
C GLU A 153 6.41 -7.84 -8.28
N LYS A 154 6.84 -8.05 -9.52
CA LYS A 154 7.19 -9.38 -10.04
C LYS A 154 8.09 -10.20 -9.11
N ASP A 155 9.08 -9.58 -8.51
CA ASP A 155 10.00 -10.21 -7.57
C ASP A 155 9.54 -9.92 -6.12
N TRP A 156 8.28 -10.29 -5.80
CA TRP A 156 7.60 -9.93 -4.56
C TRP A 156 8.37 -10.32 -3.29
N GLN A 157 8.95 -11.52 -3.24
CA GLN A 157 9.77 -11.93 -2.09
C GLN A 157 10.94 -10.97 -1.87
N GLN A 158 11.61 -10.54 -2.94
CA GLN A 158 12.69 -9.55 -2.87
C GLN A 158 12.19 -8.22 -2.30
N LEU A 159 11.00 -7.77 -2.74
CA LEU A 159 10.37 -6.54 -2.27
C LEU A 159 10.06 -6.59 -0.77
N VAL A 160 9.48 -7.69 -0.29
CA VAL A 160 9.20 -7.94 1.14
C VAL A 160 10.48 -7.92 1.97
N ILE A 161 11.51 -8.60 1.50
CA ILE A 161 12.82 -8.65 2.17
C ILE A 161 13.43 -7.24 2.25
N LEU A 162 13.44 -6.49 1.15
CA LEU A 162 14.04 -5.16 1.13
C LEU A 162 13.25 -4.16 1.97
N ARG A 163 11.91 -4.23 2.01
CA ARG A 163 11.10 -3.43 2.93
C ARG A 163 11.50 -3.70 4.39
N ARG A 164 11.69 -4.97 4.73
CA ARG A 164 12.14 -5.36 6.07
C ARG A 164 13.55 -4.83 6.38
N VAL A 165 14.49 -4.97 5.48
CA VAL A 165 15.86 -4.46 5.63
C VAL A 165 15.89 -2.94 5.77
N VAL A 166 15.12 -2.21 4.96
CA VAL A 166 14.99 -0.74 5.04
C VAL A 166 14.46 -0.33 6.41
N ALA A 167 13.44 -1.01 6.93
CA ALA A 167 12.86 -0.72 8.25
C ALA A 167 13.84 -1.05 9.39
N ASP A 168 14.45 -2.24 9.38
CA ASP A 168 15.36 -2.69 10.44
C ASP A 168 16.63 -1.84 10.54
N LEU A 169 17.14 -1.35 9.40
CA LEU A 169 18.32 -0.48 9.35
C LEU A 169 17.98 1.02 9.49
N GLY A 170 16.72 1.39 9.60
CA GLY A 170 16.28 2.78 9.69
C GLY A 170 16.68 3.62 8.47
N LEU A 171 16.70 3.03 7.27
CA LEU A 171 17.07 3.74 6.05
C LEU A 171 15.94 4.69 5.64
N ASN A 172 16.28 5.96 5.46
CA ASN A 172 15.33 7.00 5.05
C ASN A 172 15.08 6.95 3.53
N VAL A 173 14.38 5.91 3.07
CA VAL A 173 14.00 5.71 1.68
C VAL A 173 12.61 5.08 1.60
N ILE A 174 11.77 5.59 0.71
CA ILE A 174 10.46 4.98 0.40
C ILE A 174 10.68 3.92 -0.67
N LEU A 175 10.27 2.68 -0.38
CA LEU A 175 10.34 1.57 -1.32
C LEU A 175 8.98 1.42 -2.01
N GLU A 176 8.91 1.84 -3.27
CA GLU A 176 7.72 1.80 -4.10
C GLU A 176 7.72 0.55 -4.99
N GLY A 177 6.65 -0.25 -4.90
CA GLY A 177 6.38 -1.35 -5.84
C GLY A 177 5.64 -0.84 -7.07
N CYS A 178 5.92 -1.44 -8.23
CA CYS A 178 5.17 -1.22 -9.46
C CYS A 178 4.63 -2.54 -9.99
N ALA A 179 3.42 -2.50 -10.50
CA ALA A 179 2.75 -3.67 -11.09
C ALA A 179 3.63 -4.40 -12.11
N THR A 180 3.44 -5.70 -12.18
CA THR A 180 4.15 -6.58 -13.11
C THR A 180 3.76 -6.29 -14.55
N VAL A 181 4.72 -5.87 -15.37
CA VAL A 181 4.52 -5.70 -16.82
C VAL A 181 4.53 -7.07 -17.50
N ARG A 182 3.50 -7.34 -18.30
CA ARG A 182 3.31 -8.61 -18.98
C ARG A 182 3.32 -8.45 -20.50
N GLY A 183 3.79 -9.48 -21.20
CA GLY A 183 3.67 -9.58 -22.65
C GLY A 183 2.24 -9.90 -23.12
N PRO A 184 2.01 -9.94 -24.43
CA PRO A 184 0.71 -10.32 -25.02
C PRO A 184 0.24 -11.73 -24.63
N ASP A 185 1.18 -12.62 -24.29
CA ASP A 185 1.00 -13.98 -23.81
C ASP A 185 0.77 -14.06 -22.29
N SER A 186 0.62 -12.92 -21.62
CA SER A 186 0.51 -12.75 -20.16
C SER A 186 1.79 -13.11 -19.38
N LEU A 187 2.87 -13.53 -20.04
CA LEU A 187 4.13 -13.83 -19.39
C LEU A 187 4.75 -12.56 -18.82
N ALA A 188 5.18 -12.61 -17.55
CA ALA A 188 5.85 -11.48 -16.92
C ALA A 188 7.16 -11.14 -17.64
N CYS A 189 7.39 -9.84 -17.92
CA CYS A 189 8.61 -9.39 -18.57
C CYS A 189 9.85 -9.71 -17.72
N SER A 190 10.83 -10.35 -18.35
CA SER A 190 12.10 -10.75 -17.71
C SER A 190 13.23 -10.78 -18.73
N SER A 191 14.45 -10.42 -18.29
CA SER A 191 15.66 -10.60 -19.12
C SER A 191 15.88 -12.07 -19.56
N ARG A 192 15.41 -13.02 -18.76
CA ARG A 192 15.51 -14.46 -19.05
C ARG A 192 14.55 -14.96 -20.12
N ASN A 193 13.51 -14.19 -20.46
CA ASN A 193 12.61 -14.53 -21.58
C ASN A 193 13.34 -14.60 -22.93
N ARG A 194 14.49 -13.92 -23.06
CA ARG A 194 15.36 -13.99 -24.26
C ARG A 194 15.98 -15.36 -24.52
N TYR A 195 16.05 -16.21 -23.50
CA TYR A 195 16.59 -17.57 -23.62
C TYR A 195 15.57 -18.58 -24.10
N LEU A 196 14.28 -18.19 -24.15
CA LEU A 196 13.21 -19.08 -24.58
C LEU A 196 13.08 -19.07 -26.10
N SER A 197 13.03 -20.26 -26.70
CA SER A 197 12.55 -20.43 -28.06
C SER A 197 11.06 -20.08 -28.15
N GLN A 198 10.53 -19.92 -29.37
CA GLN A 198 9.10 -19.62 -29.57
C GLN A 198 8.19 -20.72 -28.97
N ALA A 199 8.57 -21.99 -29.07
CA ALA A 199 7.84 -23.10 -28.48
C ALA A 199 7.90 -23.07 -26.94
N GLU A 200 9.08 -22.80 -26.37
CA GLU A 200 9.24 -22.65 -24.92
C GLU A 200 8.48 -21.44 -24.38
N ALA A 201 8.44 -20.32 -25.10
CA ALA A 201 7.66 -19.16 -24.71
C ALA A 201 6.16 -19.47 -24.64
N ALA A 202 5.63 -20.21 -25.62
CA ALA A 202 4.25 -20.67 -25.60
C ALA A 202 3.95 -21.60 -24.41
N THR A 203 4.90 -22.49 -24.08
CA THR A 203 4.81 -23.37 -22.90
C THR A 203 4.90 -22.56 -21.60
N ALA A 204 5.81 -21.59 -21.52
CA ALA A 204 6.01 -20.74 -20.36
C ALA A 204 4.75 -19.90 -20.01
N ALA A 205 3.95 -19.51 -21.02
CA ALA A 205 2.69 -18.79 -20.84
C ALA A 205 1.65 -19.56 -20.01
N VAL A 206 1.80 -20.88 -19.86
CA VAL A 206 0.93 -21.69 -18.98
C VAL A 206 1.10 -21.30 -17.51
N LEU A 207 2.27 -20.79 -17.10
CA LEU A 207 2.52 -20.39 -15.70
C LEU A 207 1.56 -19.27 -15.25
N PRO A 208 1.51 -18.08 -15.89
CA PRO A 208 0.55 -17.03 -15.50
C PRO A 208 -0.92 -17.49 -15.70
N GLN A 209 -1.23 -18.29 -16.71
CA GLN A 209 -2.57 -18.81 -16.94
C GLN A 209 -3.05 -19.74 -15.81
N ALA A 210 -2.18 -20.63 -15.33
CA ALA A 210 -2.47 -21.52 -14.21
C ALA A 210 -2.73 -20.74 -12.91
N LEU A 211 -1.94 -19.70 -12.66
CA LEU A 211 -2.12 -18.81 -11.52
C LEU A 211 -3.40 -17.99 -11.62
N ALA A 212 -3.70 -17.43 -12.80
CA ALA A 212 -4.94 -16.67 -13.03
C ALA A 212 -6.18 -17.54 -12.82
N GLN A 213 -6.15 -18.81 -13.29
CA GLN A 213 -7.25 -19.73 -13.05
C GLN A 213 -7.38 -20.07 -11.55
N ALA A 214 -6.27 -20.30 -10.84
CA ALA A 214 -6.32 -20.54 -9.41
C ALA A 214 -6.90 -19.34 -8.64
N ALA A 215 -6.70 -18.11 -9.13
CA ALA A 215 -7.35 -16.93 -8.56
C ALA A 215 -8.87 -16.95 -8.73
N LEU A 216 -9.37 -17.45 -9.85
CA LEU A 216 -10.80 -17.63 -10.05
C LEU A 216 -11.35 -18.77 -9.15
N ASP A 217 -10.64 -19.88 -9.10
CA ASP A 217 -11.03 -21.07 -8.32
C ASP A 217 -11.06 -20.76 -6.81
N SER A 218 -10.17 -19.89 -6.32
CA SER A 218 -10.08 -19.48 -4.91
C SER A 218 -11.34 -18.81 -4.37
N ARG A 219 -12.20 -18.28 -5.24
CA ARG A 219 -13.48 -17.66 -4.86
C ARG A 219 -14.50 -18.68 -4.35
N SER A 220 -14.44 -19.91 -4.86
CA SER A 220 -15.32 -21.01 -4.46
C SER A 220 -14.64 -21.97 -3.48
N ASP A 221 -13.34 -22.21 -3.64
CA ASP A 221 -12.53 -23.03 -2.73
C ASP A 221 -11.21 -22.33 -2.40
N PRO A 222 -11.12 -21.63 -1.25
CA PRO A 222 -9.93 -20.92 -0.83
C PRO A 222 -8.86 -21.82 -0.18
N GLY A 223 -8.99 -23.15 -0.22
CA GLY A 223 -8.07 -24.12 0.38
C GLY A 223 -6.73 -24.19 -0.35
N ALA A 224 -5.61 -24.02 0.40
CA ALA A 224 -4.27 -24.01 -0.17
C ALA A 224 -3.93 -25.29 -0.93
N ALA A 225 -4.25 -26.46 -0.37
CA ALA A 225 -3.91 -27.76 -0.97
C ALA A 225 -4.53 -27.93 -2.37
N GLY A 226 -5.80 -27.55 -2.53
CA GLY A 226 -6.50 -27.61 -3.82
C GLY A 226 -5.89 -26.67 -4.85
N LEU A 227 -5.65 -25.42 -4.47
CA LEU A 227 -5.05 -24.41 -5.37
C LEU A 227 -3.63 -24.81 -5.80
N ILE A 228 -2.77 -25.23 -4.86
CA ILE A 228 -1.40 -25.67 -5.12
C ILE A 228 -1.41 -26.89 -6.06
N PHE A 229 -2.25 -27.87 -5.78
CA PHE A 229 -2.37 -29.08 -6.63
C PHE A 229 -2.81 -28.74 -8.05
N ALA A 230 -3.83 -27.90 -8.21
CA ALA A 230 -4.34 -27.50 -9.52
C ALA A 230 -3.29 -26.75 -10.36
N VAL A 231 -2.54 -25.84 -9.75
CA VAL A 231 -1.43 -25.13 -10.44
C VAL A 231 -0.34 -26.12 -10.84
N ARG A 232 0.14 -26.97 -9.91
CA ARG A 232 1.19 -27.96 -10.22
C ARG A 232 0.79 -28.89 -11.37
N ALA A 233 -0.41 -29.46 -11.30
CA ALA A 233 -0.90 -30.37 -12.32
C ALA A 233 -0.95 -29.73 -13.72
N ARG A 234 -1.37 -28.46 -13.81
CA ARG A 234 -1.37 -27.72 -15.09
C ARG A 234 0.03 -27.45 -15.63
N LEU A 235 0.96 -27.08 -14.76
CA LEU A 235 2.36 -26.85 -15.15
C LEU A 235 3.00 -28.13 -15.67
N GLU A 236 2.85 -29.24 -14.95
CA GLU A 236 3.39 -30.55 -15.31
C GLU A 236 2.77 -31.08 -16.61
N ALA A 237 1.45 -30.94 -16.79
CA ALA A 237 0.75 -31.33 -18.02
C ALA A 237 1.24 -30.56 -19.25
N ALA A 238 1.71 -29.31 -19.07
CA ALA A 238 2.29 -28.50 -20.14
C ALA A 238 3.79 -28.79 -20.38
N GLY A 239 4.43 -29.67 -19.59
CA GLY A 239 5.85 -29.99 -19.70
C GLY A 239 6.76 -29.01 -18.93
N LEU A 240 6.21 -28.13 -18.10
CA LEU A 240 6.98 -27.34 -17.16
C LEU A 240 7.32 -28.19 -15.91
N ARG A 241 8.50 -27.97 -15.33
CA ARG A 241 8.91 -28.64 -14.10
C ARG A 241 8.79 -27.68 -12.92
N PRO A 242 7.75 -27.80 -12.08
CA PRO A 242 7.58 -26.93 -10.92
C PRO A 242 8.74 -27.06 -9.93
N ASP A 243 9.31 -25.96 -9.53
CA ASP A 243 10.26 -25.87 -8.44
C ASP A 243 9.50 -25.74 -7.10
N TYR A 244 8.66 -24.74 -7.00
CA TYR A 244 7.67 -24.63 -5.94
C TYR A 244 6.33 -24.06 -6.44
N VAL A 245 5.27 -24.37 -5.72
CA VAL A 245 3.97 -23.66 -5.74
C VAL A 245 3.53 -23.56 -4.29
N GLU A 246 3.39 -22.34 -3.77
CA GLU A 246 3.08 -22.11 -2.36
C GLU A 246 2.06 -20.99 -2.18
N LEU A 247 1.15 -21.15 -1.21
CA LEU A 247 0.25 -20.11 -0.73
C LEU A 247 0.81 -19.53 0.57
N VAL A 248 1.11 -18.23 0.54
CA VAL A 248 1.72 -17.54 1.68
C VAL A 248 1.01 -16.21 1.95
N ARG A 249 1.14 -15.68 3.15
CA ARG A 249 0.71 -14.33 3.49
C ARG A 249 1.62 -13.31 2.79
N ALA A 250 1.04 -12.37 2.05
CA ALA A 250 1.82 -11.48 1.16
C ALA A 250 2.89 -10.66 1.89
N HIS A 251 2.62 -10.12 3.08
CA HIS A 251 3.52 -9.17 3.75
C HIS A 251 4.67 -9.80 4.55
N ASN A 252 4.59 -11.08 4.93
CA ASN A 252 5.61 -11.75 5.75
C ASN A 252 5.96 -13.17 5.27
N LEU A 253 5.38 -13.61 4.16
CA LEU A 253 5.62 -14.89 3.51
C LEU A 253 5.32 -16.13 4.38
N ALA A 254 4.57 -15.95 5.47
CA ALA A 254 4.15 -17.08 6.32
C ALA A 254 3.21 -18.00 5.54
N PRO A 255 3.40 -19.34 5.59
CA PRO A 255 2.52 -20.29 4.91
C PRO A 255 1.07 -20.16 5.37
N LEU A 256 0.15 -20.31 4.42
CA LEU A 256 -1.29 -20.29 4.68
C LEU A 256 -1.92 -21.64 4.30
N GLN A 257 -2.90 -22.09 5.07
CA GLN A 257 -3.69 -23.28 4.76
C GLN A 257 -4.91 -22.96 3.90
N ARG A 258 -5.30 -21.69 3.85
CA ARG A 258 -6.37 -21.13 3.04
C ARG A 258 -6.12 -19.66 2.74
N VAL A 259 -6.82 -19.11 1.79
CA VAL A 259 -6.76 -17.66 1.52
C VAL A 259 -7.32 -16.89 2.70
N GLU A 260 -6.50 -16.02 3.27
CA GLU A 260 -6.81 -15.13 4.40
C GLU A 260 -6.17 -13.76 4.17
N GLY A 261 -6.95 -12.69 4.33
CA GLY A 261 -6.49 -11.32 4.07
C GLY A 261 -5.87 -11.18 2.68
N LEU A 262 -4.73 -10.54 2.58
CA LEU A 262 -3.93 -10.49 1.36
C LEU A 262 -2.96 -11.67 1.32
N ALA A 263 -3.26 -12.67 0.52
CA ALA A 263 -2.45 -13.85 0.28
C ALA A 263 -1.72 -13.75 -1.06
N LEU A 264 -0.61 -14.48 -1.19
CA LEU A 264 0.20 -14.62 -2.40
C LEU A 264 0.26 -16.11 -2.77
N LEU A 265 -0.26 -16.47 -3.94
CA LEU A 265 0.01 -17.77 -4.56
C LEU A 265 1.19 -17.60 -5.51
N ALA A 266 2.35 -18.08 -5.07
CA ALA A 266 3.60 -17.92 -5.80
C ALA A 266 4.05 -19.24 -6.41
N ALA A 267 4.59 -19.19 -7.63
CA ALA A 267 5.12 -20.35 -8.31
C ALA A 267 6.45 -20.05 -8.99
N ALA A 268 7.32 -21.07 -8.99
CA ALA A 268 8.50 -21.12 -9.83
C ALA A 268 8.51 -22.43 -10.61
N ALA A 269 8.87 -22.36 -11.88
CA ALA A 269 8.99 -23.54 -12.74
C ALA A 269 10.13 -23.39 -13.74
N TYR A 270 10.72 -24.52 -14.11
CA TYR A 270 11.70 -24.58 -15.19
C TYR A 270 11.00 -24.83 -16.52
N CYS A 271 11.34 -24.00 -17.52
CA CYS A 271 11.02 -24.18 -18.93
C CYS A 271 12.35 -24.32 -19.68
N GLY A 272 12.68 -25.54 -20.10
CA GLY A 272 14.04 -25.82 -20.56
C GLY A 272 15.10 -25.45 -19.50
N PRO A 273 16.13 -24.69 -19.88
CA PRO A 273 17.16 -24.22 -18.95
C PRO A 273 16.74 -23.01 -18.10
N SER A 274 15.62 -22.36 -18.45
CA SER A 274 15.20 -21.11 -17.81
C SER A 274 14.29 -21.38 -16.61
N ARG A 275 14.66 -20.83 -15.44
CA ARG A 275 13.81 -20.79 -14.26
C ARG A 275 12.96 -19.52 -14.29
N LEU A 276 11.66 -19.70 -14.37
CA LEU A 276 10.65 -18.64 -14.40
C LEU A 276 9.96 -18.55 -13.04
N ILE A 277 9.60 -17.35 -12.64
CA ILE A 277 8.79 -17.08 -11.44
C ILE A 277 7.61 -16.21 -11.81
N ASP A 278 6.49 -16.47 -11.18
CA ASP A 278 5.30 -15.63 -11.25
C ASP A 278 4.45 -15.82 -9.99
N HIS A 279 3.46 -14.96 -9.81
CA HIS A 279 2.53 -15.04 -8.70
C HIS A 279 1.20 -14.36 -9.03
N VAL A 280 0.21 -14.61 -8.17
CA VAL A 280 -1.05 -13.88 -8.12
C VAL A 280 -1.40 -13.56 -6.67
N PHE A 281 -1.95 -12.37 -6.44
CA PHE A 281 -2.52 -12.02 -5.15
C PHE A 281 -3.95 -12.52 -5.05
N LEU A 282 -4.30 -13.05 -3.89
CA LEU A 282 -5.63 -13.56 -3.59
C LEU A 282 -6.18 -12.81 -2.37
N MET A 283 -7.42 -12.36 -2.46
CA MET A 283 -8.12 -11.69 -1.36
C MET A 283 -9.54 -12.23 -1.22
N THR A 284 -10.01 -12.38 0.02
CA THR A 284 -11.38 -12.80 0.31
C THR A 284 -12.40 -11.66 0.16
N ARG A 285 -11.93 -10.40 0.20
CA ARG A 285 -12.68 -9.17 -0.01
C ARG A 285 -11.77 -8.09 -0.59
N ALA A 286 -12.36 -7.04 -1.14
CA ALA A 286 -11.61 -5.84 -1.54
C ALA A 286 -10.94 -5.16 -0.31
N PRO A 287 -9.85 -4.39 -0.47
CA PRO A 287 -9.10 -3.84 0.65
C PRO A 287 -9.91 -2.80 1.44
N ILE A 288 -9.69 -2.74 2.74
CA ILE A 288 -10.18 -1.70 3.64
C ILE A 288 -9.02 -0.85 4.13
N VAL A 289 -9.21 0.47 4.09
CA VAL A 289 -8.31 1.44 4.73
C VAL A 289 -9.01 2.03 5.95
N ALA A 290 -8.41 1.88 7.12
CA ALA A 290 -8.90 2.46 8.38
C ALA A 290 -8.09 3.73 8.72
N ILE A 291 -8.76 4.89 8.80
CA ILE A 291 -8.13 6.16 9.16
C ILE A 291 -8.73 6.65 10.46
N ASP A 292 -8.00 6.46 11.55
CA ASP A 292 -8.37 6.93 12.88
C ASP A 292 -7.62 8.20 13.27
N GLY A 293 -8.10 8.89 14.27
CA GLY A 293 -7.43 10.06 14.82
C GLY A 293 -8.37 11.09 15.42
N PRO A 294 -7.83 12.10 16.12
CA PRO A 294 -8.62 13.08 16.86
C PRO A 294 -9.43 14.01 15.95
N ALA A 295 -10.39 14.74 16.54
CA ALA A 295 -11.17 15.73 15.82
C ALA A 295 -10.28 16.88 15.31
N GLY A 296 -10.57 17.40 14.10
CA GLY A 296 -9.83 18.53 13.53
C GLY A 296 -8.46 18.17 12.90
N ALA A 297 -8.07 16.89 12.88
CA ALA A 297 -6.83 16.44 12.24
C ALA A 297 -6.85 16.50 10.68
N GLY A 298 -7.98 16.88 10.08
CA GLY A 298 -8.13 16.97 8.62
C GLY A 298 -8.53 15.67 7.93
N LYS A 299 -8.94 14.65 8.70
CA LYS A 299 -9.28 13.30 8.18
C LYS A 299 -10.21 13.33 6.98
N SER A 300 -11.40 13.92 7.10
CA SER A 300 -12.46 13.81 6.09
C SER A 300 -11.99 14.24 4.70
N THR A 301 -11.29 15.35 4.61
CA THR A 301 -10.77 15.88 3.34
C THR A 301 -9.79 14.89 2.69
N VAL A 302 -8.80 14.41 3.44
CA VAL A 302 -7.76 13.53 2.89
C VAL A 302 -8.29 12.11 2.66
N THR A 303 -9.21 11.63 3.50
CA THR A 303 -9.84 10.29 3.37
C THR A 303 -10.70 10.21 2.12
N GLN A 304 -11.53 11.23 1.86
CA GLN A 304 -12.36 11.30 0.66
C GLN A 304 -11.50 11.36 -0.61
N ALA A 305 -10.47 12.20 -0.62
CA ALA A 305 -9.56 12.31 -1.75
C ALA A 305 -8.77 11.02 -1.99
N LEU A 306 -8.31 10.35 -0.93
CA LEU A 306 -7.63 9.06 -1.01
C LEU A 306 -8.57 7.97 -1.56
N ALA A 307 -9.81 7.90 -1.07
CA ALA A 307 -10.81 6.94 -1.55
C ALA A 307 -11.01 7.07 -3.06
N LYS A 308 -11.22 8.31 -3.55
CA LYS A 308 -11.34 8.60 -4.99
C LYS A 308 -10.10 8.17 -5.77
N ARG A 309 -8.90 8.44 -5.25
CA ARG A 309 -7.62 8.13 -5.89
C ARG A 309 -7.37 6.62 -5.98
N LEU A 310 -7.81 5.86 -4.99
CA LEU A 310 -7.66 4.41 -4.93
C LEU A 310 -8.83 3.65 -5.59
N GLY A 311 -9.89 4.33 -6.02
CA GLY A 311 -11.12 3.69 -6.52
C GLY A 311 -11.87 2.93 -5.42
N LEU A 312 -11.83 3.43 -4.18
CA LEU A 312 -12.51 2.88 -3.02
C LEU A 312 -13.68 3.77 -2.60
N LEU A 313 -14.64 3.21 -1.88
CA LEU A 313 -15.75 3.97 -1.33
C LEU A 313 -15.32 4.73 -0.08
N TYR A 314 -15.82 5.95 0.10
CA TYR A 314 -15.62 6.73 1.32
C TYR A 314 -16.70 6.43 2.35
N LEU A 315 -16.32 6.16 3.60
CA LEU A 315 -17.23 5.93 4.72
C LEU A 315 -16.92 6.89 5.89
N ASP A 316 -17.78 7.94 6.06
CA ASP A 316 -17.76 8.85 7.21
C ASP A 316 -18.54 8.24 8.39
N THR A 317 -17.86 7.49 9.27
CA THR A 317 -18.56 6.94 10.44
C THR A 317 -18.99 8.03 11.42
N GLY A 318 -18.29 9.15 11.48
CA GLY A 318 -18.68 10.31 12.27
C GLY A 318 -20.03 10.89 11.84
N ALA A 319 -20.36 10.84 10.56
CA ALA A 319 -21.69 11.23 10.07
C ALA A 319 -22.80 10.33 10.63
N MET A 320 -22.54 9.01 10.78
CA MET A 320 -23.49 8.07 11.38
C MET A 320 -23.81 8.44 12.82
N TYR A 321 -22.80 8.72 13.65
CA TYR A 321 -22.99 9.15 15.03
C TYR A 321 -23.71 10.50 15.12
N ARG A 322 -23.41 11.45 14.23
CA ARG A 322 -24.09 12.74 14.15
C ARG A 322 -25.55 12.59 13.72
N ALA A 323 -25.85 11.71 12.77
CA ALA A 323 -27.21 11.42 12.33
C ALA A 323 -28.07 10.85 13.46
N LEU A 324 -27.52 9.87 14.20
CA LEU A 324 -28.19 9.32 15.36
C LEU A 324 -28.40 10.39 16.46
N THR A 325 -27.41 11.26 16.70
CA THR A 325 -27.52 12.35 17.68
C THR A 325 -28.64 13.34 17.27
N TRP A 326 -28.72 13.66 15.99
CA TRP A 326 -29.82 14.47 15.46
C TRP A 326 -31.16 13.78 15.70
N TRP A 327 -31.27 12.48 15.40
CA TRP A 327 -32.51 11.71 15.62
C TRP A 327 -32.94 11.66 17.08
N VAL A 328 -32.01 11.43 18.00
CA VAL A 328 -32.24 11.43 19.45
C VAL A 328 -32.86 12.76 19.89
N ARG A 329 -32.36 13.92 19.37
CA ARG A 329 -32.92 15.24 19.64
C ARG A 329 -34.31 15.44 19.06
N GLU A 330 -34.54 15.04 17.82
CA GLU A 330 -35.85 15.15 17.16
C GLU A 330 -36.93 14.34 17.89
N GLN A 331 -36.53 13.22 18.50
CA GLN A 331 -37.45 12.42 19.34
C GLN A 331 -37.62 12.98 20.77
N GLY A 332 -36.96 14.09 21.10
CA GLY A 332 -37.02 14.71 22.43
C GLY A 332 -36.44 13.87 23.55
N VAL A 333 -35.51 12.92 23.22
CA VAL A 333 -34.85 12.05 24.18
C VAL A 333 -33.58 12.74 24.72
N ASP A 334 -33.33 12.59 26.03
CA ASP A 334 -32.13 13.13 26.66
C ASP A 334 -30.90 12.39 26.09
N PRO A 335 -29.94 13.11 25.46
CA PRO A 335 -28.69 12.50 24.97
C PRO A 335 -27.85 11.77 26.01
N ALA A 336 -28.04 12.04 27.30
CA ALA A 336 -27.34 11.38 28.40
C ALA A 336 -28.02 10.07 28.87
N ASP A 337 -29.26 9.81 28.45
CA ASP A 337 -30.05 8.64 28.89
C ASP A 337 -29.92 7.47 27.90
N ALA A 338 -28.99 6.56 28.18
CA ALA A 338 -28.78 5.37 27.36
C ALA A 338 -30.02 4.45 27.29
N ALA A 339 -30.81 4.37 28.37
CA ALA A 339 -31.99 3.50 28.40
C ALA A 339 -33.12 4.05 27.53
N ALA A 340 -33.25 5.37 27.44
CA ALA A 340 -34.22 6.03 26.56
C ALA A 340 -33.78 6.03 25.08
N ILE A 341 -32.45 5.97 24.80
CA ILE A 341 -31.90 5.88 23.43
C ILE A 341 -32.03 4.45 22.87
N ALA A 342 -31.85 3.41 23.69
CA ALA A 342 -31.81 2.03 23.24
C ALA A 342 -33.02 1.59 22.37
N PRO A 343 -34.27 1.97 22.65
CA PRO A 343 -35.41 1.65 21.78
C PRO A 343 -35.32 2.28 20.39
N LEU A 344 -34.66 3.46 20.23
CA LEU A 344 -34.50 4.14 18.95
C LEU A 344 -33.53 3.41 18.00
N LEU A 345 -32.74 2.46 18.52
CA LEU A 345 -31.76 1.70 17.77
C LEU A 345 -32.35 0.43 17.13
N GLN A 346 -33.51 -0.05 17.58
CA GLN A 346 -34.08 -1.34 17.16
C GLN A 346 -34.48 -1.35 15.68
N ASP A 347 -35.06 -0.24 15.18
CA ASP A 347 -35.52 -0.09 13.80
C ASP A 347 -34.77 1.05 13.08
N LEU A 348 -33.49 1.24 13.42
CA LEU A 348 -32.68 2.32 12.89
C LEU A 348 -32.31 2.04 11.41
N ASP A 349 -32.94 2.76 10.48
CA ASP A 349 -32.56 2.80 9.06
C ASP A 349 -31.62 3.98 8.82
N LEU A 350 -30.31 3.70 8.82
CA LEU A 350 -29.28 4.70 8.57
C LEU A 350 -28.53 4.35 7.28
N ARG A 351 -28.60 5.23 6.29
CA ARG A 351 -28.00 5.03 4.98
C ARG A 351 -27.02 6.15 4.64
N LEU A 352 -25.88 5.77 4.11
CA LEU A 352 -24.89 6.67 3.55
C LEU A 352 -24.84 6.43 2.04
N LEU A 353 -25.30 7.40 1.26
CA LEU A 353 -25.37 7.30 -0.20
C LEU A 353 -24.27 8.18 -0.81
N GLY A 354 -23.64 7.72 -1.90
CA GLY A 354 -22.71 8.55 -2.68
C GLY A 354 -23.46 9.67 -3.40
N GLY A 355 -23.08 10.93 -3.20
CA GLY A 355 -23.64 12.07 -3.91
C GLY A 355 -22.99 12.29 -5.28
N VAL A 356 -23.65 13.02 -6.17
CA VAL A 356 -23.25 13.27 -7.56
C VAL A 356 -21.90 14.01 -7.64
N ASP A 357 -21.57 14.84 -6.64
CA ASP A 357 -20.35 15.64 -6.58
C ASP A 357 -19.31 15.11 -5.55
N GLY A 358 -19.46 13.83 -5.12
CA GLY A 358 -18.59 13.23 -4.11
C GLY A 358 -18.96 13.58 -2.67
N GLU A 359 -20.01 14.38 -2.43
CA GLU A 359 -20.57 14.57 -1.10
C GLU A 359 -21.41 13.34 -0.70
N GLN A 360 -21.23 12.87 0.52
CA GLN A 360 -21.99 11.75 1.05
C GLN A 360 -23.34 12.24 1.57
N GLN A 361 -24.44 11.73 1.01
CA GLN A 361 -25.79 11.96 1.51
C GLN A 361 -26.05 11.04 2.71
N VAL A 362 -26.65 11.58 3.76
CA VAL A 362 -26.94 10.87 5.01
C VAL A 362 -28.45 10.84 5.25
N LEU A 363 -28.99 9.64 5.23
CA LEU A 363 -30.40 9.41 5.50
C LEU A 363 -30.58 8.66 6.83
N ILE A 364 -31.51 9.10 7.66
CA ILE A 364 -31.90 8.40 8.88
C ILE A 364 -33.43 8.32 8.96
N ASN A 365 -33.94 7.09 9.03
CA ASN A 365 -35.37 6.81 9.09
C ASN A 365 -36.19 7.59 8.00
N GLY A 366 -35.62 7.64 6.78
CA GLY A 366 -36.23 8.35 5.64
C GLY A 366 -35.98 9.86 5.59
N HIS A 367 -35.33 10.46 6.60
CA HIS A 367 -35.01 11.90 6.62
C HIS A 367 -33.61 12.14 6.06
N ASP A 368 -33.49 13.08 5.10
CA ASP A 368 -32.17 13.58 4.68
C ASP A 368 -31.66 14.59 5.71
N VAL A 369 -30.59 14.19 6.39
CA VAL A 369 -29.97 14.97 7.46
C VAL A 369 -28.59 15.50 7.11
N SER A 370 -28.15 15.37 5.85
CA SER A 370 -26.80 15.69 5.38
C SER A 370 -26.30 17.07 5.82
N THR A 371 -27.17 18.06 5.86
CA THR A 371 -26.85 19.42 6.33
C THR A 371 -27.05 19.55 7.84
N ALA A 372 -28.17 19.04 8.38
CA ALA A 372 -28.55 19.20 9.76
C ALA A 372 -27.54 18.61 10.76
N ILE A 373 -26.90 17.52 10.40
CA ILE A 373 -25.89 16.84 11.24
C ILE A 373 -24.59 17.62 11.44
N ARG A 374 -24.41 18.72 10.70
CA ARG A 374 -23.22 19.59 10.79
C ARG A 374 -23.45 20.81 11.68
N SER A 375 -24.63 20.94 12.27
CA SER A 375 -24.98 22.05 13.16
C SER A 375 -24.14 22.04 14.45
N PRO A 376 -23.90 23.22 15.07
CA PRO A 376 -23.20 23.32 16.34
C PRO A 376 -23.83 22.50 17.46
N GLU A 377 -25.20 22.49 17.50
CA GLU A 377 -25.98 21.80 18.52
C GLU A 377 -25.77 20.27 18.46
N VAL A 378 -25.81 19.67 17.26
CA VAL A 378 -25.54 18.25 17.06
C VAL A 378 -24.09 17.95 17.42
N THR A 379 -23.18 18.82 16.97
CA THR A 379 -21.73 18.64 17.23
C THR A 379 -21.39 18.65 18.72
N ALA A 380 -22.09 19.45 19.53
CA ALA A 380 -21.88 19.53 20.98
C ALA A 380 -22.30 18.25 21.71
N LEU A 381 -23.32 17.54 21.20
CA LEU A 381 -23.91 16.36 21.87
C LEU A 381 -23.39 15.02 21.34
N VAL A 382 -22.73 15.01 20.17
CA VAL A 382 -22.31 13.74 19.53
C VAL A 382 -21.41 12.90 20.40
N SER A 383 -20.51 13.50 21.20
CA SER A 383 -19.61 12.73 22.08
C SER A 383 -20.35 12.06 23.23
N THR A 384 -21.41 12.69 23.75
CA THR A 384 -22.28 12.12 24.79
C THR A 384 -23.04 10.91 24.26
N VAL A 385 -23.73 11.04 23.12
CA VAL A 385 -24.46 9.94 22.48
C VAL A 385 -23.51 8.80 22.08
N ALA A 386 -22.36 9.13 21.51
CA ALA A 386 -21.36 8.15 21.08
C ALA A 386 -20.64 7.44 22.25
N ALA A 387 -20.78 7.91 23.48
CA ALA A 387 -20.22 7.22 24.67
C ALA A 387 -21.07 6.02 25.12
N HIS A 388 -22.35 5.96 24.73
CA HIS A 388 -23.23 4.87 25.15
C HIS A 388 -22.88 3.55 24.45
N GLY A 389 -22.71 2.47 25.24
CA GLY A 389 -22.36 1.14 24.73
C GLY A 389 -23.37 0.60 23.71
N CYS A 390 -24.68 0.76 23.94
CA CYS A 390 -25.75 0.33 23.02
C CYS A 390 -25.66 1.04 21.65
N VAL A 391 -25.33 2.34 21.63
CA VAL A 391 -25.14 3.11 20.40
C VAL A 391 -23.92 2.58 19.62
N ARG A 392 -22.81 2.34 20.31
CA ARG A 392 -21.60 1.82 19.66
C ARG A 392 -21.83 0.45 19.09
N GLU A 393 -22.46 -0.44 19.82
CA GLU A 393 -22.77 -1.79 19.37
C GLU A 393 -23.62 -1.77 18.09
N ALA A 394 -24.71 -0.99 18.08
CA ALA A 394 -25.60 -0.85 16.93
C ALA A 394 -24.87 -0.27 15.70
N LEU A 395 -24.16 0.85 15.86
CA LEU A 395 -23.48 1.51 14.73
C LEU A 395 -22.27 0.70 14.25
N THR A 396 -21.50 0.07 15.14
CA THR A 396 -20.39 -0.81 14.74
C THR A 396 -20.88 -1.99 13.93
N SER A 397 -22.03 -2.60 14.31
CA SER A 397 -22.65 -3.67 13.54
C SER A 397 -23.02 -3.23 12.13
N GLN A 398 -23.63 -2.04 11.98
CA GLN A 398 -23.96 -1.49 10.67
C GLN A 398 -22.71 -1.16 9.84
N GLN A 399 -21.68 -0.56 10.45
CA GLN A 399 -20.42 -0.26 9.77
C GLN A 399 -19.73 -1.54 9.26
N ARG A 400 -19.72 -2.60 10.08
CA ARG A 400 -19.19 -3.92 9.66
C ARG A 400 -19.99 -4.52 8.51
N ALA A 401 -21.32 -4.38 8.53
CA ALA A 401 -22.17 -4.84 7.43
C ALA A 401 -21.87 -4.08 6.12
N MET A 402 -21.68 -2.75 6.20
CA MET A 402 -21.28 -1.93 5.03
C MET A 402 -19.91 -2.34 4.49
N GLY A 403 -18.97 -2.71 5.36
CA GLY A 403 -17.63 -3.15 4.98
C GLY A 403 -17.48 -4.64 4.69
N ALA A 404 -18.56 -5.43 4.69
CA ALA A 404 -18.47 -6.88 4.54
C ALA A 404 -17.80 -7.33 3.24
N ARG A 405 -17.97 -6.57 2.15
CA ARG A 405 -17.32 -6.81 0.86
C ARG A 405 -15.98 -6.09 0.71
N GLY A 406 -15.58 -5.28 1.70
CA GLY A 406 -14.42 -4.38 1.59
C GLY A 406 -14.63 -3.24 0.60
N GLY A 407 -13.54 -2.78 -0.01
CA GLY A 407 -13.59 -1.76 -1.06
C GLY A 407 -13.83 -0.34 -0.52
N LEU A 408 -13.38 -0.04 0.71
CA LEU A 408 -13.68 1.25 1.33
C LEU A 408 -12.49 1.86 2.10
N VAL A 409 -12.55 3.19 2.23
CA VAL A 409 -11.73 3.98 3.16
C VAL A 409 -12.66 4.52 4.22
N ALA A 410 -12.54 4.01 5.44
CA ALA A 410 -13.35 4.42 6.58
C ALA A 410 -12.57 5.37 7.49
N GLU A 411 -13.21 6.46 7.90
CA GLU A 411 -12.66 7.37 8.91
C GLU A 411 -13.43 7.32 10.22
N GLY A 412 -12.70 7.47 11.32
CA GLY A 412 -13.33 7.47 12.64
C GLY A 412 -12.37 7.72 13.79
N ARG A 413 -12.59 6.96 14.88
CA ARG A 413 -11.82 7.00 16.12
C ARG A 413 -11.28 5.63 16.53
N ASP A 414 -11.95 4.59 16.07
CA ASP A 414 -11.79 3.20 16.48
C ASP A 414 -11.98 2.23 15.31
N ILE A 415 -11.77 2.73 14.09
CA ILE A 415 -11.97 1.94 12.87
C ILE A 415 -11.00 0.78 12.81
N GLY A 416 -9.70 1.06 13.01
CA GLY A 416 -8.65 0.05 12.96
C GLY A 416 -8.52 -0.79 14.21
N THR A 417 -9.18 -0.42 15.33
CA THR A 417 -9.12 -1.16 16.59
C THR A 417 -10.39 -1.97 16.87
N ALA A 418 -11.56 -1.44 16.53
CA ALA A 418 -12.84 -2.05 16.88
C ALA A 418 -13.71 -2.41 15.67
N VAL A 419 -13.82 -1.55 14.66
CA VAL A 419 -14.74 -1.76 13.52
C VAL A 419 -14.15 -2.75 12.52
N PHE A 420 -12.97 -2.45 11.99
CA PHE A 420 -12.21 -3.26 11.02
C PHE A 420 -10.79 -3.55 11.53
N PRO A 421 -10.66 -4.39 12.58
CA PRO A 421 -9.35 -4.73 13.14
C PRO A 421 -8.46 -5.53 12.16
N ASP A 422 -9.05 -6.05 11.10
CA ASP A 422 -8.43 -6.79 10.00
C ASP A 422 -8.24 -5.94 8.72
N ALA A 423 -8.39 -4.59 8.80
CA ALA A 423 -8.14 -3.69 7.69
C ALA A 423 -6.69 -3.84 7.17
N GLU A 424 -6.52 -3.90 5.84
CA GLU A 424 -5.23 -4.09 5.18
C GLU A 424 -4.28 -2.91 5.42
N CYS A 425 -4.82 -1.70 5.53
CA CYS A 425 -4.05 -0.49 5.82
C CYS A 425 -4.70 0.28 6.96
N LYS A 426 -3.92 0.56 8.01
CA LYS A 426 -4.37 1.35 9.16
C LYS A 426 -3.48 2.57 9.34
N VAL A 427 -4.10 3.71 9.53
CA VAL A 427 -3.42 5.00 9.74
C VAL A 427 -4.02 5.70 10.94
N PHE A 428 -3.16 6.20 11.81
CA PHE A 428 -3.52 7.14 12.86
C PHE A 428 -3.10 8.55 12.42
N LEU A 429 -4.07 9.33 11.92
CA LEU A 429 -3.84 10.67 11.40
C LEU A 429 -4.02 11.69 12.53
N THR A 430 -2.98 12.46 12.81
CA THR A 430 -2.99 13.43 13.91
C THR A 430 -2.33 14.76 13.51
N ALA A 431 -2.58 15.78 14.32
CA ALA A 431 -1.90 17.08 14.31
C ALA A 431 -1.84 17.61 15.75
N THR A 432 -0.94 18.55 16.01
CA THR A 432 -0.87 19.22 17.32
C THR A 432 -2.19 19.92 17.65
N VAL A 433 -2.49 20.07 18.93
CA VAL A 433 -3.70 20.78 19.41
C VAL A 433 -3.74 22.20 18.83
N ALA A 434 -2.61 22.88 18.81
CA ALA A 434 -2.48 24.24 18.26
C ALA A 434 -2.82 24.30 16.77
N GLU A 435 -2.31 23.37 15.96
CA GLU A 435 -2.60 23.33 14.53
C GLU A 435 -4.10 23.01 14.27
N ARG A 436 -4.67 22.11 15.05
CA ARG A 436 -6.11 21.78 14.95
C ARG A 436 -7.00 22.95 15.35
N ALA A 437 -6.60 23.72 16.38
CA ALA A 437 -7.32 24.94 16.78
C ALA A 437 -7.24 26.01 15.68
N ARG A 438 -6.07 26.19 15.07
CA ARG A 438 -5.89 27.10 13.93
C ARG A 438 -6.79 26.71 12.74
N ARG A 439 -6.82 25.42 12.36
CA ARG A 439 -7.70 24.90 11.29
C ARG A 439 -9.17 25.11 11.64
N ARG A 440 -9.55 24.89 12.89
CA ARG A 440 -10.94 25.09 13.36
C ARG A 440 -11.35 26.56 13.31
N ALA A 441 -10.43 27.47 13.68
CA ALA A 441 -10.69 28.91 13.57
C ALA A 441 -10.95 29.33 12.13
N LEU A 442 -10.13 28.88 11.18
CA LEU A 442 -10.31 29.14 9.74
C LEU A 442 -11.64 28.56 9.19
N ASP A 443 -12.03 27.34 9.59
CA ASP A 443 -13.28 26.73 9.18
C ASP A 443 -14.51 27.53 9.69
N LEU A 444 -14.47 28.00 10.93
CA LEU A 444 -15.53 28.85 11.50
C LEU A 444 -15.62 30.18 10.76
N GLU A 445 -14.49 30.83 10.49
CA GLU A 445 -14.43 32.08 9.75
C GLU A 445 -15.01 31.95 8.33
N GLN A 446 -14.59 30.90 7.59
CA GLN A 446 -15.07 30.61 6.23
C GLN A 446 -16.58 30.36 6.18
N ARG A 447 -17.15 29.80 7.24
CA ARG A 447 -18.62 29.55 7.37
C ARG A 447 -19.39 30.73 7.92
N GLY A 448 -18.72 31.85 8.22
CA GLY A 448 -19.37 33.06 8.73
C GLY A 448 -19.79 32.98 10.21
N PHE A 449 -19.21 32.05 10.98
CA PHE A 449 -19.41 31.96 12.43
C PHE A 449 -18.41 32.84 13.18
N SER A 450 -18.77 33.25 14.41
CA SER A 450 -17.83 33.93 15.30
C SER A 450 -16.69 32.97 15.70
N VAL A 451 -15.45 33.48 15.66
CA VAL A 451 -14.28 32.68 16.01
C VAL A 451 -13.90 32.94 17.47
N PRO A 452 -13.99 31.95 18.37
CA PRO A 452 -13.51 32.07 19.73
C PRO A 452 -12.00 32.30 19.79
N PRO A 453 -11.45 32.83 20.89
CA PRO A 453 -10.01 32.90 21.09
C PRO A 453 -9.33 31.53 20.90
N LEU A 454 -8.12 31.51 20.29
CA LEU A 454 -7.40 30.25 20.01
C LEU A 454 -7.21 29.39 21.26
N ALA A 455 -6.92 30.00 22.41
CA ALA A 455 -6.76 29.28 23.68
C ALA A 455 -8.04 28.54 24.13
N GLU A 456 -9.21 29.09 23.84
CA GLU A 456 -10.49 28.44 24.13
C GLU A 456 -10.72 27.26 23.18
N LEU A 457 -10.39 27.43 21.89
CA LEU A 457 -10.45 26.36 20.92
C LEU A 457 -9.48 25.22 21.25
N GLU A 458 -8.27 25.53 21.67
CA GLU A 458 -7.27 24.55 22.12
C GLU A 458 -7.77 23.77 23.35
N ALA A 459 -8.33 24.47 24.35
CA ALA A 459 -8.89 23.83 25.55
C ALA A 459 -10.06 22.92 25.21
N ALA A 460 -10.97 23.37 24.34
CA ALA A 460 -12.12 22.57 23.90
C ALA A 460 -11.70 21.31 23.09
N ILE A 461 -10.66 21.43 22.25
CA ILE A 461 -10.10 20.33 21.49
C ILE A 461 -9.41 19.33 22.44
N ALA A 462 -8.61 19.79 23.39
CA ALA A 462 -7.92 18.94 24.36
C ALA A 462 -8.92 18.17 25.24
N GLU A 463 -9.99 18.82 25.70
CA GLU A 463 -11.03 18.16 26.48
C GLU A 463 -11.78 17.10 25.66
N ARG A 464 -12.07 17.39 24.40
CA ARG A 464 -12.70 16.40 23.51
C ARG A 464 -11.80 15.19 23.30
N ASP A 465 -10.48 15.39 23.09
CA ASP A 465 -9.51 14.30 22.95
C ASP A 465 -9.45 13.44 24.21
N ARG A 466 -9.50 14.09 25.38
CA ARG A 466 -9.52 13.40 26.67
C ARG A 466 -10.76 12.52 26.78
N LEU A 467 -11.94 13.03 26.43
CA LEU A 467 -13.21 12.30 26.44
C LEU A 467 -13.18 11.13 25.44
N ASP A 468 -12.69 11.38 24.20
CA ASP A 468 -12.60 10.35 23.18
C ASP A 468 -11.62 9.22 23.56
N SER A 469 -10.52 9.53 24.27
CA SER A 469 -9.50 8.55 24.68
C SER A 469 -9.82 7.83 25.99
N SER A 470 -10.65 8.42 26.87
CA SER A 470 -10.99 7.83 28.18
C SER A 470 -12.28 7.01 28.21
N ARG A 471 -12.90 6.75 27.06
CA ARG A 471 -14.12 5.95 26.95
C ARG A 471 -13.84 4.50 27.40
N GLU A 472 -14.81 3.89 28.10
CA GLU A 472 -14.75 2.47 28.46
C GLU A 472 -14.89 1.55 27.22
N VAL A 473 -15.71 1.96 26.24
CA VAL A 473 -15.97 1.18 25.02
C VAL A 473 -15.36 1.87 23.82
N ALA A 474 -14.46 1.18 23.13
CA ALA A 474 -13.78 1.61 21.91
C ALA A 474 -13.20 3.04 22.03
N PRO A 475 -12.22 3.25 22.92
CA PRO A 475 -11.54 4.53 23.06
C PRO A 475 -10.78 4.90 21.79
N LEU A 476 -10.50 6.19 21.63
CA LEU A 476 -9.56 6.66 20.58
C LEU A 476 -8.16 6.17 20.92
N LEU A 477 -7.74 5.08 20.27
CA LEU A 477 -6.42 4.47 20.41
C LEU A 477 -5.80 4.23 19.04
N GLN A 478 -4.49 4.39 18.97
CA GLN A 478 -3.73 3.94 17.83
C GLN A 478 -3.70 2.40 17.81
N ALA A 479 -4.09 1.78 16.69
CA ALA A 479 -3.88 0.34 16.51
C ALA A 479 -2.37 0.04 16.44
N GLU A 480 -1.95 -1.12 16.97
CA GLU A 480 -0.52 -1.50 17.04
C GLU A 480 0.18 -1.52 15.67
N ASP A 481 -0.57 -1.88 14.62
CA ASP A 481 -0.10 -1.95 13.23
C ASP A 481 -0.42 -0.69 12.41
N ALA A 482 -0.96 0.37 13.03
CA ALA A 482 -1.27 1.61 12.37
C ALA A 482 -0.02 2.50 12.19
N ALA A 483 0.14 3.03 10.97
CA ALA A 483 1.13 4.08 10.72
C ALA A 483 0.65 5.41 11.33
N VAL A 484 1.54 6.12 12.02
CA VAL A 484 1.25 7.47 12.52
C VAL A 484 1.60 8.50 11.46
N VAL A 485 0.64 9.36 11.10
CA VAL A 485 0.86 10.47 10.16
C VAL A 485 0.54 11.78 10.85
N ILE A 486 1.57 12.60 11.07
CA ILE A 486 1.46 13.94 11.63
C ILE A 486 1.31 14.93 10.48
N THR A 487 0.22 15.68 10.47
CA THR A 487 -0.14 16.55 9.34
C THR A 487 0.28 18.02 9.53
N ASP A 488 1.01 18.34 10.59
CA ASP A 488 1.51 19.69 10.84
C ASP A 488 2.45 20.12 9.72
N GLY A 489 2.20 21.27 9.12
CA GLY A 489 3.02 21.84 8.06
C GLY A 489 2.93 21.13 6.71
N LEU A 490 2.13 20.08 6.56
CA LEU A 490 1.91 19.39 5.30
C LEU A 490 0.69 19.97 4.55
N THR A 491 0.80 20.04 3.24
CA THR A 491 -0.34 20.30 2.35
C THR A 491 -1.25 19.06 2.26
N ILE A 492 -2.47 19.26 1.80
CA ILE A 492 -3.43 18.15 1.59
C ILE A 492 -2.85 17.10 0.63
N ASP A 493 -2.23 17.54 -0.46
CA ASP A 493 -1.64 16.63 -1.47
C ASP A 493 -0.45 15.83 -0.91
N GLU A 494 0.37 16.44 -0.05
CA GLU A 494 1.46 15.73 0.62
C GLU A 494 0.92 14.68 1.60
N VAL A 495 -0.12 14.99 2.35
CA VAL A 495 -0.77 14.01 3.25
C VAL A 495 -1.36 12.86 2.42
N ILE A 496 -2.07 13.15 1.33
CA ILE A 496 -2.64 12.11 0.46
C ILE A 496 -1.53 11.22 -0.11
N ALA A 497 -0.41 11.80 -0.56
CA ALA A 497 0.72 11.03 -1.06
C ALA A 497 1.32 10.09 0.00
N VAL A 498 1.48 10.57 1.24
CA VAL A 498 1.93 9.74 2.37
C VAL A 498 0.95 8.60 2.66
N LEU A 499 -0.35 8.88 2.66
CA LEU A 499 -1.38 7.85 2.87
C LEU A 499 -1.37 6.81 1.76
N GLU A 500 -1.20 7.23 0.51
CA GLU A 500 -1.09 6.33 -0.64
C GLU A 500 0.16 5.45 -0.54
N ASP A 501 1.31 6.01 -0.17
CA ASP A 501 2.53 5.24 0.07
C ASP A 501 2.32 4.17 1.16
N HIS A 502 1.61 4.49 2.26
CA HIS A 502 1.26 3.51 3.29
C HIS A 502 0.32 2.43 2.77
N PHE A 503 -0.68 2.79 1.97
CA PHE A 503 -1.58 1.83 1.34
C PHE A 503 -0.81 0.90 0.38
N ARG A 504 -0.01 1.45 -0.52
CA ARG A 504 0.77 0.67 -1.52
C ARG A 504 1.87 -0.19 -0.88
N ALA A 505 2.36 0.19 0.28
CA ALA A 505 3.25 -0.69 1.05
C ALA A 505 2.56 -1.97 1.57
N ARG A 506 1.25 -1.95 1.75
CA ARG A 506 0.43 -3.07 2.25
C ARG A 506 -0.36 -3.78 1.16
N VAL A 507 -0.90 -3.01 0.21
CA VAL A 507 -1.73 -3.50 -0.91
C VAL A 507 -1.05 -3.13 -2.22
N PRO A 508 -0.37 -4.10 -2.87
CA PRO A 508 0.37 -3.89 -4.12
C PRO A 508 -0.56 -3.53 -5.28
N GLU A 509 0.01 -2.94 -6.33
CA GLU A 509 -0.75 -2.59 -7.54
C GLU A 509 -1.28 -3.83 -8.28
N ASP A 510 -0.52 -4.94 -8.27
CA ASP A 510 -0.97 -6.21 -8.85
C ASP A 510 -2.19 -6.81 -8.11
N ALA A 511 -2.39 -6.46 -6.82
CA ALA A 511 -3.56 -6.87 -6.04
C ALA A 511 -4.74 -5.89 -6.18
N TRP A 512 -4.46 -4.60 -6.25
CA TRP A 512 -5.46 -3.52 -6.37
C TRP A 512 -4.95 -2.40 -7.29
N PRO A 513 -5.17 -2.49 -8.60
CA PRO A 513 -4.59 -1.55 -9.58
C PRO A 513 -5.18 -0.12 -9.52
N GLY A 514 -6.29 0.09 -8.83
CA GLY A 514 -6.97 1.39 -8.74
C GLY A 514 -8.02 1.63 -9.84
N PRO A 515 -8.54 2.86 -9.96
CA PRO A 515 -9.76 3.13 -10.75
C PRO A 515 -9.65 2.86 -12.26
N ALA A 516 -8.47 2.96 -12.84
CA ALA A 516 -8.28 2.77 -14.30
C ALA A 516 -8.49 1.33 -14.78
N ALA A 517 -8.42 0.34 -13.88
CA ALA A 517 -8.63 -1.08 -14.17
C ALA A 517 -9.98 -1.61 -13.65
N ALA A 518 -10.72 -0.79 -12.91
CA ALA A 518 -12.05 -1.11 -12.38
C ALA A 518 -13.19 -0.79 -13.37
N GLY A 519 -12.89 -0.69 -14.65
CA GLY A 519 -13.90 -0.63 -15.71
C GLY A 519 -14.77 -1.89 -15.67
N GLU A 520 -16.07 -1.72 -15.34
CA GLU A 520 -17.11 -2.74 -15.19
C GLU A 520 -17.29 -3.34 -13.78
N GLY A 521 -17.60 -2.50 -12.79
CA GLY A 521 -17.96 -2.92 -11.45
C GLY A 521 -18.75 -1.89 -10.64
N SER A 522 -19.53 -1.01 -11.30
CA SER A 522 -20.27 0.07 -10.62
C SER A 522 -21.55 -0.37 -9.87
N ASP A 523 -21.75 -1.67 -9.64
CA ASP A 523 -22.89 -2.22 -8.88
C ASP A 523 -22.46 -2.82 -7.53
N LEU A 524 -21.57 -2.14 -6.77
CA LEU A 524 -21.16 -2.60 -5.44
C LEU A 524 -22.07 -2.11 -4.29
N LEU A 525 -23.14 -1.39 -4.59
CA LEU A 525 -24.16 -0.97 -3.63
C LEU A 525 -25.56 -1.35 -4.15
N GLY A 526 -25.85 -2.64 -4.18
CA GLY A 526 -27.18 -3.20 -4.33
C GLY A 526 -27.59 -3.88 -3.03
#